data_a0f797ebd5445f06a984149219c8e452
#
_entry.id   a0f797ebd5445f06a984149219c8e452
#
_cell.length_a   1.000
_cell.length_b   1.000
_cell.length_c   1.000
_cell.angle_alpha   90.00
_cell.angle_beta   90.00
_cell.angle_gamma   90.00
#
_symmetry.space_group_name_H-M   'P 1'
#
loop_
_entity.id
_entity.type
_entity.pdbx_description
1 polymer ?
#
loop_
_entity_poly.entity_id
_entity_poly.type
_entity_poly.pdbx_seq_one_letter_code
_entity_poly.pdbx_strand_id
1 'polypeptide(L)'
;MKLWIFNLSILIGLMGQTSFSPVMAQTAKSKPSGYDLMTNKQFGNCIACHDMPGVQGLVSNFAPPLQGVGLKYSEKELTQWVVDARKFNPNTLMPPFGSTHDLKMARPSQVILSNDQIAQVVSTMQSWR
;
A
#
# COMPACT_ATOMS: atom_id res chain seq x y z
N MET A 1 -39.07 80.94 -15.40
CA MET A 1 -37.84 80.15 -15.22
C MET A 1 -38.23 78.81 -14.55
N LYS A 2 -38.38 77.71 -15.34
CA LYS A 2 -38.75 76.40 -14.83
C LYS A 2 -37.53 75.51 -14.91
N LEU A 3 -36.99 75.08 -13.74
CA LEU A 3 -35.95 74.11 -13.66
C LEU A 3 -36.55 72.66 -13.89
N TRP A 4 -36.03 71.98 -14.87
CA TRP A 4 -36.32 70.62 -15.09
C TRP A 4 -35.22 69.76 -14.37
N ILE A 5 -35.66 69.01 -13.37
CA ILE A 5 -34.78 68.03 -12.68
C ILE A 5 -34.95 66.72 -13.39
N PHE A 6 -33.86 66.23 -14.09
CA PHE A 6 -33.78 64.89 -14.67
C PHE A 6 -33.44 63.89 -13.59
N ASN A 7 -34.39 63.05 -13.32
CA ASN A 7 -34.20 61.90 -12.39
C ASN A 7 -33.52 60.77 -13.17
N LEU A 8 -32.23 60.57 -12.89
CA LEU A 8 -31.45 59.48 -13.50
C LEU A 8 -31.55 58.26 -12.60
N SER A 9 -32.44 57.33 -12.93
CA SER A 9 -32.56 56.02 -12.26
C SER A 9 -31.39 55.15 -12.64
N ILE A 10 -30.44 54.96 -11.72
CA ILE A 10 -29.35 53.99 -11.87
C ILE A 10 -29.90 52.62 -11.52
N LEU A 11 -30.09 51.79 -12.54
CA LEU A 11 -30.32 50.34 -12.41
C LEU A 11 -29.02 49.67 -12.03
N ILE A 12 -28.86 49.34 -10.74
CA ILE A 12 -27.74 48.53 -10.28
C ILE A 12 -28.08 47.07 -10.59
N GLY A 13 -27.47 46.53 -11.66
CA GLY A 13 -27.54 45.12 -12.01
C GLY A 13 -26.81 44.26 -10.97
N LEU A 14 -27.52 43.41 -10.23
CA LEU A 14 -26.95 42.38 -9.39
C LEU A 14 -26.27 41.35 -10.30
N MET A 15 -24.96 41.46 -10.51
CA MET A 15 -24.15 40.41 -11.07
C MET A 15 -23.94 39.33 -9.98
N GLY A 16 -24.69 38.25 -10.07
CA GLY A 16 -24.47 37.06 -9.25
C GLY A 16 -23.08 36.48 -9.53
N GLN A 17 -22.16 36.65 -8.59
CA GLN A 17 -20.86 35.98 -8.63
C GLN A 17 -21.06 34.53 -8.21
N THR A 18 -21.13 33.62 -9.19
CA THR A 18 -21.03 32.20 -8.94
C THR A 18 -19.58 31.86 -8.59
N SER A 19 -19.30 31.79 -7.28
CA SER A 19 -18.02 31.32 -6.78
C SER A 19 -17.85 29.83 -7.14
N PHE A 20 -17.15 29.55 -8.23
CA PHE A 20 -16.64 28.19 -8.50
C PHE A 20 -15.51 27.93 -7.51
N SER A 21 -15.82 27.21 -6.42
CA SER A 21 -14.80 26.62 -5.57
C SER A 21 -14.19 25.43 -6.32
N PRO A 22 -12.88 25.41 -6.64
CA PRO A 22 -12.26 24.21 -7.17
C PRO A 22 -12.28 23.17 -6.05
N VAL A 23 -13.12 22.14 -6.20
CA VAL A 23 -13.02 20.93 -5.41
C VAL A 23 -11.70 20.27 -5.82
N MET A 24 -10.64 20.54 -5.07
CA MET A 24 -9.43 19.76 -5.09
C MET A 24 -9.80 18.38 -4.58
N ALA A 25 -10.08 17.45 -5.50
CA ALA A 25 -10.15 16.04 -5.20
C ALA A 25 -8.75 15.61 -4.74
N GLN A 26 -8.51 15.65 -3.43
CA GLN A 26 -7.38 14.98 -2.81
C GLN A 26 -7.62 13.50 -3.04
N THR A 27 -6.96 12.95 -4.04
CA THR A 27 -6.79 11.49 -4.18
C THR A 27 -6.02 11.05 -2.95
N ALA A 28 -6.74 10.69 -1.89
CA ALA A 28 -6.18 10.01 -0.75
C ALA A 28 -5.53 8.75 -1.28
N LYS A 29 -4.19 8.72 -1.31
CA LYS A 29 -3.41 7.56 -1.74
C LYS A 29 -3.80 6.43 -0.79
N SER A 30 -4.64 5.52 -1.24
CA SER A 30 -5.10 4.40 -0.43
C SER A 30 -3.89 3.61 0.07
N LYS A 31 -3.94 3.21 1.34
CA LYS A 31 -2.91 2.34 1.92
C LYS A 31 -2.80 1.08 1.05
N PRO A 32 -1.59 0.64 0.65
CA PRO A 32 -1.42 -0.54 -0.20
C PRO A 32 -2.03 -1.77 0.48
N SER A 33 -2.70 -2.61 -0.28
CA SER A 33 -3.21 -3.89 0.22
C SER A 33 -2.06 -4.87 0.49
N GLY A 34 -2.33 -5.95 1.24
CA GLY A 34 -1.33 -6.99 1.45
C GLY A 34 -0.85 -7.59 0.12
N TYR A 35 -1.73 -7.76 -0.86
CA TYR A 35 -1.37 -8.22 -2.20
C TYR A 35 -0.45 -7.23 -2.92
N ASP A 36 -0.73 -5.91 -2.86
CA ASP A 36 0.14 -4.89 -3.43
C ASP A 36 1.53 -4.90 -2.78
N LEU A 37 1.59 -5.09 -1.46
CA LEU A 37 2.86 -5.19 -0.73
C LEU A 37 3.68 -6.41 -1.18
N MET A 38 3.02 -7.53 -1.51
CA MET A 38 3.67 -8.77 -1.92
C MET A 38 4.12 -8.73 -3.39
N THR A 39 3.44 -7.99 -4.25
CA THR A 39 3.74 -7.92 -5.69
C THR A 39 4.67 -6.77 -6.08
N ASN A 40 4.73 -5.71 -5.27
CA ASN A 40 5.51 -4.53 -5.57
C ASN A 40 6.97 -4.68 -5.14
N LYS A 41 7.89 -4.50 -6.10
CA LYS A 41 9.34 -4.58 -5.88
C LYS A 41 9.92 -3.57 -4.87
N GLN A 42 9.18 -2.52 -4.53
CA GLN A 42 9.60 -1.52 -3.53
C GLN A 42 9.26 -1.96 -2.10
N PHE A 43 8.51 -3.03 -1.94
CA PHE A 43 8.09 -3.61 -0.67
C PHE A 43 8.57 -5.05 -0.55
N GLY A 44 7.65 -6.00 -0.37
CA GLY A 44 7.98 -7.40 -0.16
C GLY A 44 8.52 -8.13 -1.38
N ASN A 45 8.02 -7.78 -2.59
CA ASN A 45 8.40 -8.44 -3.85
C ASN A 45 8.39 -9.99 -3.78
N CYS A 46 7.42 -10.55 -3.10
CA CYS A 46 7.34 -11.99 -2.84
C CYS A 46 7.25 -12.81 -4.15
N ILE A 47 6.65 -12.21 -5.20
CA ILE A 47 6.54 -12.83 -6.52
C ILE A 47 7.89 -13.11 -7.19
N ALA A 48 8.96 -12.47 -6.74
CA ALA A 48 10.30 -12.75 -7.27
C ALA A 48 10.75 -14.19 -6.97
N CYS A 49 10.24 -14.80 -5.90
CA CYS A 49 10.63 -16.12 -5.44
C CYS A 49 9.47 -17.10 -5.37
N HIS A 50 8.26 -16.65 -5.04
CA HIS A 50 7.09 -17.49 -4.80
C HIS A 50 6.07 -17.40 -5.95
N ASP A 51 5.51 -18.53 -6.30
CA ASP A 51 4.27 -18.58 -7.06
C ASP A 51 3.10 -18.18 -6.13
N MET A 52 2.24 -17.26 -6.60
CA MET A 52 1.19 -16.64 -5.78
C MET A 52 -0.17 -16.70 -6.48
N PRO A 53 -1.26 -16.92 -5.73
CA PRO A 53 -2.61 -16.83 -6.28
C PRO A 53 -2.86 -15.48 -6.95
N GLY A 54 -3.47 -15.49 -8.14
CA GLY A 54 -3.84 -14.26 -8.88
C GLY A 54 -2.72 -13.63 -9.72
N VAL A 55 -1.48 -14.09 -9.62
CA VAL A 55 -0.39 -13.69 -10.52
C VAL A 55 -0.41 -14.55 -11.77
N GLN A 56 -0.42 -13.92 -12.95
CA GLN A 56 -0.38 -14.62 -14.24
C GLN A 56 0.92 -14.34 -15.00
N GLY A 57 1.41 -15.31 -15.72
CA GLY A 57 2.51 -15.16 -16.67
C GLY A 57 3.92 -15.32 -16.11
N LEU A 58 4.23 -14.74 -14.96
CA LEU A 58 5.52 -14.89 -14.29
C LEU A 58 5.34 -15.81 -13.07
N VAL A 59 5.68 -17.07 -13.22
CA VAL A 59 5.65 -18.03 -12.11
C VAL A 59 7.09 -18.32 -11.69
N SER A 60 7.43 -17.93 -10.46
CA SER A 60 8.72 -18.30 -9.88
C SER A 60 8.59 -19.65 -9.17
N ASN A 61 9.55 -20.54 -9.42
CA ASN A 61 9.69 -21.81 -8.72
C ASN A 61 10.89 -21.83 -7.77
N PHE A 62 11.44 -20.67 -7.45
CA PHE A 62 12.62 -20.53 -6.59
C PHE A 62 12.32 -20.86 -5.13
N ALA A 63 11.09 -20.59 -4.69
CA ALA A 63 10.60 -20.88 -3.35
C ALA A 63 9.24 -21.61 -3.41
N PRO A 64 8.78 -22.24 -2.32
CA PRO A 64 7.50 -22.93 -2.30
C PRO A 64 6.33 -22.04 -2.72
N PRO A 65 5.33 -22.58 -3.44
CA PRO A 65 4.13 -21.84 -3.81
C PRO A 65 3.34 -21.41 -2.58
N LEU A 66 2.65 -20.28 -2.67
CA LEU A 66 1.82 -19.73 -1.58
C LEU A 66 0.34 -20.14 -1.68
N GLN A 67 -0.05 -20.91 -2.69
CA GLN A 67 -1.38 -21.51 -2.77
C GLN A 67 -1.65 -22.38 -1.53
N GLY A 68 -2.79 -22.17 -0.88
CA GLY A 68 -3.19 -22.94 0.29
C GLY A 68 -2.36 -22.70 1.55
N VAL A 69 -1.51 -21.68 1.57
CA VAL A 69 -0.61 -21.40 2.71
C VAL A 69 -1.39 -21.10 3.99
N GLY A 70 -2.58 -20.48 3.87
CA GLY A 70 -3.47 -20.19 4.99
C GLY A 70 -4.14 -21.42 5.61
N LEU A 71 -4.11 -22.59 4.94
CA LEU A 71 -4.50 -23.86 5.53
C LEU A 71 -3.33 -24.55 6.24
N LYS A 72 -2.11 -24.27 5.79
CA LYS A 72 -0.90 -24.98 6.23
C LYS A 72 -0.29 -24.37 7.49
N TYR A 73 -0.41 -23.04 7.65
CA TYR A 73 0.20 -22.31 8.75
C TYR A 73 -0.80 -21.41 9.45
N SER A 74 -0.66 -21.27 10.77
CA SER A 74 -1.38 -20.29 11.56
C SER A 74 -0.91 -18.86 11.25
N GLU A 75 -1.73 -17.86 11.59
CA GLU A 75 -1.37 -16.44 11.46
C GLU A 75 -0.06 -16.11 12.20
N LYS A 76 0.12 -16.66 13.37
CA LYS A 76 1.34 -16.47 14.18
C LYS A 76 2.58 -17.02 13.46
N GLU A 77 2.50 -18.20 12.88
CA GLU A 77 3.61 -18.79 12.13
C GLU A 77 3.92 -17.99 10.87
N LEU A 78 2.90 -17.60 10.10
CA LEU A 78 3.10 -16.76 8.91
C LEU A 78 3.73 -15.40 9.28
N THR A 79 3.29 -14.79 10.39
CA THR A 79 3.90 -13.57 10.90
C THR A 79 5.39 -13.78 11.19
N GLN A 80 5.74 -14.86 11.86
CA GLN A 80 7.15 -15.16 12.18
C GLN A 80 7.98 -15.42 10.93
N TRP A 81 7.44 -16.14 9.94
CA TRP A 81 8.10 -16.37 8.65
C TRP A 81 8.38 -15.06 7.92
N VAL A 82 7.41 -14.14 7.87
CA VAL A 82 7.57 -12.85 7.18
C VAL A 82 8.48 -11.91 7.95
N VAL A 83 8.38 -11.87 9.28
CA VAL A 83 9.26 -11.03 10.10
C VAL A 83 10.72 -11.45 9.95
N ASP A 84 11.00 -12.74 10.14
CA ASP A 84 12.36 -13.25 10.05
C ASP A 84 12.38 -14.79 9.87
N ALA A 85 12.41 -15.22 8.63
CA ALA A 85 12.45 -16.64 8.25
C ALA A 85 13.69 -17.39 8.77
N ARG A 86 14.78 -16.67 9.10
CA ARG A 86 16.01 -17.25 9.62
C ARG A 86 15.83 -17.89 11.00
N LYS A 87 14.76 -17.53 11.73
CA LYS A 87 14.40 -18.18 13.01
C LYS A 87 13.96 -19.63 12.83
N PHE A 88 13.46 -19.99 11.65
CA PHE A 88 13.09 -21.38 11.32
C PHE A 88 14.18 -22.08 10.52
N ASN A 89 14.82 -21.36 9.61
CA ASN A 89 15.90 -21.89 8.78
C ASN A 89 17.02 -20.84 8.65
N PRO A 90 18.12 -20.96 9.40
CA PRO A 90 19.24 -20.00 9.33
C PRO A 90 19.87 -19.85 7.94
N ASN A 91 19.70 -20.84 7.07
CA ASN A 91 20.24 -20.87 5.71
C ASN A 91 19.21 -20.43 4.65
N THR A 92 18.06 -19.89 5.06
CA THR A 92 17.05 -19.39 4.12
C THR A 92 17.55 -18.23 3.30
N LEU A 93 17.13 -18.18 2.02
CA LEU A 93 17.33 -17.01 1.16
C LEU A 93 16.19 -16.00 1.28
N MET A 94 15.12 -16.34 1.99
CA MET A 94 14.02 -15.39 2.26
C MET A 94 14.52 -14.25 3.14
N PRO A 95 14.41 -12.97 2.69
CA PRO A 95 14.84 -11.82 3.49
C PRO A 95 14.03 -11.68 4.78
N PRO A 96 14.61 -11.16 5.85
CA PRO A 96 13.86 -10.75 7.04
C PRO A 96 13.16 -9.42 6.75
N PHE A 97 11.87 -9.45 6.49
CA PHE A 97 11.12 -8.24 6.11
C PHE A 97 10.86 -7.31 7.29
N GLY A 98 10.69 -7.85 8.49
CA GLY A 98 10.37 -7.11 9.72
C GLY A 98 11.51 -7.05 10.73
N SER A 99 12.70 -7.52 10.40
CA SER A 99 13.85 -7.57 11.32
C SER A 99 15.11 -7.05 10.64
N THR A 100 15.92 -6.34 11.40
CA THR A 100 17.27 -5.89 10.99
C THR A 100 18.38 -6.56 11.80
N HIS A 101 17.98 -7.47 12.69
CA HIS A 101 18.93 -8.20 13.53
C HIS A 101 19.94 -9.01 12.69
N ASP A 102 21.20 -8.93 13.02
CA ASP A 102 22.32 -9.60 12.35
C ASP A 102 22.47 -9.31 10.84
N LEU A 103 21.90 -8.22 10.35
CA LEU A 103 22.15 -7.75 9.00
C LEU A 103 23.37 -6.82 8.96
N LYS A 104 24.39 -7.21 8.22
CA LYS A 104 25.52 -6.33 7.89
C LYS A 104 25.11 -5.43 6.72
N MET A 105 24.63 -4.22 7.01
CA MET A 105 24.18 -3.28 5.99
C MET A 105 25.09 -2.05 5.94
N ALA A 106 25.34 -1.55 4.72
CA ALA A 106 26.14 -0.34 4.48
C ALA A 106 25.43 0.97 4.89
N ARG A 107 24.15 0.90 5.23
CA ARG A 107 23.30 2.05 5.65
C ARG A 107 22.57 1.69 6.95
N PRO A 108 22.05 2.71 7.70
CA PRO A 108 21.19 2.43 8.83
C PRO A 108 20.12 1.42 8.45
N SER A 109 20.07 0.33 9.17
CA SER A 109 19.17 -0.77 8.86
C SER A 109 17.72 -0.35 9.14
N GLN A 110 16.90 -0.41 8.10
CA GLN A 110 15.46 -0.22 8.21
C GLN A 110 14.79 -1.54 7.84
N VAL A 111 13.69 -1.83 8.51
CA VAL A 111 12.83 -2.95 8.11
C VAL A 111 12.25 -2.70 6.72
N ILE A 112 12.11 -3.76 5.92
CA ILE A 112 11.51 -3.69 4.58
C ILE A 112 10.01 -3.42 4.69
N LEU A 113 9.34 -4.08 5.65
CA LEU A 113 7.93 -3.94 5.95
C LEU A 113 7.72 -3.55 7.41
N SER A 114 6.85 -2.59 7.67
CA SER A 114 6.39 -2.27 9.02
C SER A 114 5.51 -3.40 9.57
N ASN A 115 5.28 -3.42 10.89
CA ASN A 115 4.39 -4.40 11.52
C ASN A 115 2.98 -4.39 10.92
N ASP A 116 2.43 -3.19 10.63
CA ASP A 116 1.13 -3.07 9.98
C ASP A 116 1.09 -3.65 8.57
N GLN A 117 2.18 -3.46 7.81
CA GLN A 117 2.32 -4.03 6.48
C GLN A 117 2.45 -5.54 6.53
N ILE A 118 3.20 -6.07 7.49
CA ILE A 118 3.31 -7.51 7.73
C ILE A 118 1.94 -8.09 8.08
N ALA A 119 1.16 -7.45 8.95
CA ALA A 119 -0.18 -7.91 9.28
C ALA A 119 -1.10 -7.98 8.03
N GLN A 120 -1.00 -7.01 7.11
CA GLN A 120 -1.75 -7.02 5.85
C GLN A 120 -1.31 -8.16 4.91
N VAL A 121 0.00 -8.38 4.79
CA VAL A 121 0.56 -9.51 4.03
C VAL A 121 0.05 -10.83 4.59
N VAL A 122 0.15 -11.02 5.90
CA VAL A 122 -0.29 -12.25 6.59
C VAL A 122 -1.80 -12.47 6.45
N SER A 123 -2.61 -11.42 6.60
CA SER A 123 -4.05 -11.48 6.36
C SER A 123 -4.39 -11.93 4.94
N THR A 124 -3.64 -11.44 3.95
CA THR A 124 -3.78 -11.89 2.55
C THR A 124 -3.43 -13.36 2.41
N MET A 125 -2.31 -13.81 2.98
CA MET A 125 -1.89 -15.21 2.95
C MET A 125 -2.89 -16.14 3.65
N GLN A 126 -3.51 -15.70 4.75
CA GLN A 126 -4.55 -16.45 5.45
C GLN A 126 -5.83 -16.63 4.61
N SER A 127 -6.10 -15.74 3.66
CA SER A 127 -7.24 -15.89 2.74
C SER A 127 -7.02 -16.95 1.65
N TRP A 128 -5.79 -17.38 1.42
CA TRP A 128 -5.42 -18.42 0.44
C TRP A 128 -5.56 -19.81 1.04
N ARG A 129 -6.74 -20.36 0.83
CA ARG A 129 -7.18 -21.67 1.33
C ARG A 129 -7.42 -22.65 0.21
#